data_5b2268a40db38d9b893ef56c48f3b2b6
#
_entry.id   5b2268a40db38d9b893ef56c48f3b2b6
#
_cell.length_a   1.000
_cell.length_b   1.000
_cell.length_c   1.000
_cell.angle_alpha   90.00
_cell.angle_beta   90.00
_cell.angle_gamma   90.00
#
_symmetry.space_group_name_H-M   'P 1'
#
loop_
_entity.id
_entity.type
_entity.pdbx_description
1 polymer ?
#
loop_
_entity_poly.entity_id
_entity_poly.type
_entity_poly.pdbx_seq_one_letter_code
_entity_poly.pdbx_strand_id
1 'polypeptide(L)'
;MYCEGKYTGAISYVVCGRKRYWSRQNRSQLGEITKIISAHLAKSQALNASNQSSAAAPGYDTLTGLLSFPRFREEVERMIVGGYARHHILVYTDFEDFKYFNQKYGYSMGDQVLKEFSNYIIGRLEREEAVYFTRVVSDQFILFRPYDPDEDLEESVRQANEEFIKRQEER
;
A
#
# COMPACT_ATOMS: atom_id res chain seq x y z
N MET A 1 -12.90 -7.53 -7.03
CA MET A 1 -12.70 -8.69 -6.14
C MET A 1 -14.05 -9.25 -5.74
N TYR A 2 -14.20 -10.57 -5.72
CA TYR A 2 -15.41 -11.25 -5.25
C TYR A 2 -15.00 -12.26 -4.18
N CYS A 3 -15.75 -12.33 -3.09
CA CYS A 3 -15.63 -13.34 -2.07
C CYS A 3 -16.99 -14.05 -1.98
N GLU A 4 -17.01 -15.38 -2.13
CA GLU A 4 -18.24 -16.20 -2.14
C GLU A 4 -19.33 -15.69 -3.09
N GLY A 5 -18.92 -15.18 -4.26
CA GLY A 5 -19.85 -14.63 -5.26
C GLY A 5 -20.35 -13.21 -4.97
N LYS A 6 -20.01 -12.63 -3.83
CA LYS A 6 -20.38 -11.25 -3.47
C LYS A 6 -19.25 -10.29 -3.81
N TYR A 7 -19.58 -9.16 -4.46
CA TYR A 7 -18.61 -8.10 -4.72
C TYR A 7 -18.16 -7.47 -3.41
N THR A 8 -16.84 -7.51 -3.14
CA THR A 8 -16.22 -7.01 -1.91
C THR A 8 -15.36 -5.77 -2.13
N GLY A 9 -15.04 -5.43 -3.37
CA GLY A 9 -14.26 -4.25 -3.69
C GLY A 9 -13.44 -4.38 -4.96
N ALA A 10 -12.74 -3.31 -5.32
CA ALA A 10 -11.79 -3.25 -6.42
C ALA A 10 -10.39 -2.91 -5.89
N ILE A 11 -9.37 -3.44 -6.55
CA ILE A 11 -7.98 -3.01 -6.35
C ILE A 11 -7.59 -2.23 -7.60
N SER A 12 -7.19 -0.98 -7.41
CA SER A 12 -6.68 -0.13 -8.49
C SER A 12 -5.18 -0.04 -8.40
N TYR A 13 -4.52 -0.20 -9.54
CA TYR A 13 -3.07 -0.08 -9.66
C TYR A 13 -2.78 1.11 -10.57
N VAL A 14 -2.00 2.06 -10.09
CA VAL A 14 -1.63 3.26 -10.83
C VAL A 14 -0.12 3.25 -11.06
N VAL A 15 0.30 3.42 -12.31
CA VAL A 15 1.70 3.62 -12.69
C VAL A 15 1.92 5.10 -12.93
N CYS A 16 2.72 5.72 -12.07
CA CYS A 16 3.12 7.12 -12.23
C CYS A 16 4.51 7.20 -12.84
N GLY A 17 4.63 7.87 -13.98
CA GLY A 17 5.88 8.01 -14.71
C GLY A 17 5.67 8.06 -16.22
N ARG A 18 6.73 7.82 -17.01
CA ARG A 18 6.62 7.73 -18.47
C ARG A 18 5.63 6.63 -18.84
N LYS A 19 4.73 6.89 -19.83
CA LYS A 19 3.73 5.91 -20.34
C LYS A 19 4.39 4.53 -20.51
N ARG A 20 4.21 3.64 -19.56
CA ARG A 20 4.60 2.25 -19.65
C ARG A 20 3.34 1.42 -19.82
N TYR A 21 3.34 0.56 -20.81
CA TYR A 21 2.36 -0.50 -20.91
C TYR A 21 2.67 -1.56 -19.85
N TRP A 22 1.66 -1.98 -19.10
CA TRP A 22 1.76 -3.12 -18.20
C TRP A 22 2.31 -4.34 -18.97
N SER A 23 3.51 -4.77 -18.64
CA SER A 23 4.07 -5.99 -19.20
C SER A 23 3.24 -7.21 -18.78
N ARG A 24 3.36 -8.33 -19.49
CA ARG A 24 2.74 -9.59 -19.05
C ARG A 24 3.21 -9.98 -17.64
N GLN A 25 4.48 -9.74 -17.33
CA GLN A 25 5.07 -10.03 -16.03
C GLN A 25 4.47 -9.15 -14.92
N ASN A 26 4.35 -7.84 -15.14
CA ASN A 26 3.70 -6.94 -14.18
C ASN A 26 2.24 -7.36 -13.91
N ARG A 27 1.47 -7.67 -14.97
CA ARG A 27 0.09 -8.13 -14.82
C ARG A 27 -0.01 -9.46 -14.06
N SER A 28 0.94 -10.37 -14.29
CA SER A 28 1.01 -11.64 -13.57
C SER A 28 1.30 -11.42 -12.09
N GLN A 29 2.27 -10.58 -11.75
CA GLN A 29 2.61 -10.24 -10.37
C GLN A 29 1.44 -9.57 -9.64
N LEU A 30 0.77 -8.62 -10.29
CA LEU A 30 -0.42 -7.96 -9.74
C LEU A 30 -1.58 -8.95 -9.57
N GLY A 31 -1.74 -9.89 -10.50
CA GLY A 31 -2.68 -10.99 -10.38
C GLY A 31 -2.39 -11.89 -9.17
N GLU A 32 -1.13 -12.19 -8.90
CA GLU A 32 -0.72 -12.96 -7.72
C GLU A 32 -0.97 -12.19 -6.42
N ILE A 33 -0.63 -10.90 -6.37
CA ILE A 33 -0.93 -10.02 -5.22
C ILE A 33 -2.44 -9.98 -4.98
N THR A 34 -3.24 -9.81 -6.02
CA THR A 34 -4.72 -9.83 -5.91
C THR A 34 -5.23 -11.16 -5.37
N LYS A 35 -4.67 -12.29 -5.83
CA LYS A 35 -5.02 -13.63 -5.32
C LYS A 35 -4.63 -13.81 -3.86
N ILE A 36 -3.42 -13.35 -3.46
CA ILE A 36 -2.95 -13.39 -2.07
C ILE A 36 -3.89 -12.60 -1.18
N ILE A 37 -4.23 -11.36 -1.54
CA ILE A 37 -5.16 -10.53 -0.78
C ILE A 37 -6.55 -11.19 -0.71
N SER A 38 -7.06 -11.70 -1.84
CA SER A 38 -8.37 -12.38 -1.88
C SER A 38 -8.38 -13.67 -1.07
N ALA A 39 -7.33 -14.49 -1.13
CA ALA A 39 -7.21 -15.72 -0.36
C ALA A 39 -7.08 -15.45 1.14
N HIS A 40 -6.37 -14.38 1.52
CA HIS A 40 -6.28 -13.97 2.91
C HIS A 40 -7.61 -13.42 3.44
N LEU A 41 -8.34 -12.64 2.67
CA LEU A 41 -9.68 -12.17 3.04
C LEU A 41 -10.64 -13.35 3.23
N ALA A 42 -10.61 -14.35 2.36
CA ALA A 42 -11.41 -15.57 2.50
C ALA A 42 -10.98 -16.42 3.71
N LYS A 43 -9.68 -16.57 3.95
CA LYS A 43 -9.13 -17.35 5.06
C LYS A 43 -9.34 -16.69 6.43
N SER A 44 -9.29 -15.36 6.51
CA SER A 44 -9.56 -14.60 7.73
C SER A 44 -11.01 -14.78 8.19
N GLN A 45 -11.96 -14.85 7.27
CA GLN A 45 -13.36 -15.12 7.59
C GLN A 45 -13.54 -16.53 8.19
N ALA A 46 -12.72 -17.50 7.77
CA ALA A 46 -12.75 -18.87 8.29
C ALA A 46 -11.97 -19.04 9.64
N LEU A 47 -10.94 -18.19 9.89
CA LEU A 47 -10.06 -18.30 11.05
C LEU A 47 -10.50 -17.47 12.26
N ASN A 48 -11.42 -16.51 12.10
CA ASN A 48 -12.01 -15.79 13.23
C ASN A 48 -12.87 -16.68 14.15
N ALA A 49 -13.05 -17.95 13.76
CA ALA A 49 -13.69 -18.98 14.61
C ALA A 49 -12.70 -19.79 15.47
N SER A 50 -11.38 -19.69 15.27
CA SER A 50 -10.40 -20.40 16.10
C SER A 50 -9.02 -19.74 16.07
N ASN A 51 -8.61 -19.26 17.22
CA ASN A 51 -7.26 -19.07 17.73
C ASN A 51 -6.79 -17.64 18.03
N GLN A 52 -6.89 -17.35 19.30
CA GLN A 52 -5.90 -16.59 20.06
C GLN A 52 -4.58 -17.38 20.10
N SER A 53 -3.50 -16.68 19.84
CA SER A 53 -2.10 -16.97 20.14
C SER A 53 -1.20 -17.15 18.92
N SER A 54 -0.61 -16.05 18.48
CA SER A 54 0.78 -16.07 18.04
C SER A 54 1.47 -14.79 18.55
N ALA A 55 2.72 -14.94 18.98
CA ALA A 55 3.54 -13.84 19.50
C ALA A 55 3.41 -12.61 18.60
N ALA A 56 3.00 -11.49 19.19
CA ALA A 56 2.72 -10.26 18.49
C ALA A 56 3.94 -9.85 17.67
N ALA A 57 3.83 -9.93 16.34
CA ALA A 57 4.74 -9.22 15.46
C ALA A 57 4.71 -7.74 15.88
N PRO A 58 5.87 -7.03 15.89
CA PRO A 58 5.90 -5.62 16.25
C PRO A 58 4.83 -4.89 15.43
N GLY A 59 4.01 -4.07 16.09
CA GLY A 59 2.88 -3.39 15.44
C GLY A 59 3.28 -2.38 14.37
N TYR A 60 4.60 -2.14 14.23
CA TYR A 60 5.17 -1.13 13.33
C TYR A 60 6.40 -1.64 12.59
N ASP A 61 6.60 -1.17 11.36
CA ASP A 61 7.82 -1.38 10.58
C ASP A 61 8.99 -0.60 11.22
N THR A 62 10.08 -1.28 11.47
CA THR A 62 11.23 -0.71 12.21
C THR A 62 11.99 0.35 11.42
N LEU A 63 11.91 0.34 10.09
CA LEU A 63 12.59 1.32 9.26
C LEU A 63 11.78 2.60 9.12
N THR A 64 10.49 2.48 8.80
CA THR A 64 9.65 3.61 8.40
C THR A 64 8.74 4.12 9.51
N GLY A 65 8.54 3.33 10.58
CA GLY A 65 7.59 3.64 11.64
C GLY A 65 6.12 3.47 11.24
N LEU A 66 5.84 3.04 10.01
CA LEU A 66 4.49 2.72 9.54
C LEU A 66 3.92 1.50 10.25
N LEU A 67 2.62 1.28 10.14
CA LEU A 67 2.04 0.01 10.57
C LEU A 67 2.79 -1.17 9.92
N SER A 68 3.08 -2.20 10.69
CA SER A 68 3.56 -3.45 10.11
C SER A 68 2.48 -4.04 9.19
N PHE A 69 2.89 -4.76 8.15
CA PHE A 69 1.92 -5.32 7.20
C PHE A 69 0.87 -6.24 7.87
N PRO A 70 1.21 -7.10 8.86
CA PRO A 70 0.20 -7.84 9.60
C PRO A 70 -0.81 -6.94 10.32
N ARG A 71 -0.35 -5.88 10.98
CA ARG A 71 -1.22 -4.94 11.68
C ARG A 71 -2.10 -4.14 10.73
N PHE A 72 -1.53 -3.65 9.64
CA PHE A 72 -2.27 -2.99 8.57
C PHE A 72 -3.42 -3.88 8.06
N ARG A 73 -3.13 -5.16 7.81
CA ARG A 73 -4.12 -6.11 7.35
C ARG A 73 -5.28 -6.27 8.35
N GLU A 74 -4.97 -6.38 9.64
CA GLU A 74 -5.98 -6.49 10.70
C GLU A 74 -6.89 -5.25 10.75
N GLU A 75 -6.33 -4.05 10.62
CA GLU A 75 -7.10 -2.81 10.63
C GLU A 75 -8.01 -2.71 9.39
N VAL A 76 -7.46 -2.97 8.20
CA VAL A 76 -8.23 -2.95 6.94
C VAL A 76 -9.35 -4.01 6.98
N GLU A 77 -9.06 -5.20 7.47
CA GLU A 77 -10.06 -6.27 7.61
C GLU A 77 -11.20 -5.84 8.56
N ARG A 78 -10.86 -5.22 9.69
CA ARG A 78 -11.85 -4.68 10.63
C ARG A 78 -12.75 -3.64 9.97
N MET A 79 -12.18 -2.76 9.15
CA MET A 79 -12.94 -1.77 8.39
C MET A 79 -13.89 -2.42 7.39
N ILE A 80 -13.41 -3.45 6.67
CA ILE A 80 -14.22 -4.17 5.68
C ILE A 80 -15.36 -4.94 6.36
N VAL A 81 -15.07 -5.71 7.41
CA VAL A 81 -16.06 -6.49 8.14
C VAL A 81 -17.08 -5.60 8.84
N GLY A 82 -16.64 -4.47 9.40
CA GLY A 82 -17.51 -3.48 10.04
C GLY A 82 -18.38 -2.68 9.05
N GLY A 83 -18.17 -2.84 7.74
CA GLY A 83 -18.91 -2.10 6.71
C GLY A 83 -18.46 -0.65 6.53
N TYR A 84 -17.35 -0.25 7.14
CA TYR A 84 -16.81 1.12 7.09
C TYR A 84 -15.97 1.39 5.83
N ALA A 85 -15.61 0.34 5.08
CA ALA A 85 -14.73 0.44 3.90
C ALA A 85 -15.47 0.68 2.58
N ARG A 86 -16.73 1.09 2.58
CA ARG A 86 -17.56 1.20 1.35
C ARG A 86 -17.00 2.16 0.31
N HIS A 87 -16.32 3.20 0.75
CA HIS A 87 -15.74 4.26 -0.07
C HIS A 87 -14.23 4.36 0.20
N HIS A 88 -13.53 3.21 0.16
CA HIS A 88 -12.09 3.17 0.34
C HIS A 88 -11.43 2.47 -0.84
N ILE A 89 -10.19 2.87 -1.11
CA ILE A 89 -9.33 2.27 -2.12
C ILE A 89 -8.03 1.79 -1.50
N LEU A 90 -7.41 0.83 -2.18
CA LEU A 90 -6.04 0.43 -1.94
C LEU A 90 -5.16 0.98 -3.06
N VAL A 91 -4.16 1.77 -2.70
CA VAL A 91 -3.13 2.26 -3.62
C VAL A 91 -1.85 1.49 -3.33
N TYR A 92 -1.35 0.76 -4.31
CA TYR A 92 -0.06 0.07 -4.24
C TYR A 92 1.01 0.93 -4.90
N THR A 93 2.12 1.13 -4.22
CA THR A 93 3.27 1.89 -4.71
C THR A 93 4.52 1.04 -4.66
N ASP A 94 5.32 1.11 -5.72
CA ASP A 94 6.60 0.43 -5.88
C ASP A 94 7.61 1.41 -6.51
N PHE A 95 8.84 1.46 -6.01
CA PHE A 95 9.86 2.35 -6.56
C PHE A 95 10.50 1.71 -7.78
N GLU A 96 10.51 2.44 -8.89
CA GLU A 96 11.17 1.97 -10.10
C GLU A 96 12.68 1.91 -9.91
N ASP A 97 13.27 0.77 -10.30
CA ASP A 97 14.73 0.56 -10.28
C ASP A 97 15.41 0.77 -8.91
N PHE A 98 14.67 0.59 -7.80
CA PHE A 98 15.20 0.81 -6.43
C PHE A 98 16.45 -0.03 -6.13
N LYS A 99 16.51 -1.25 -6.67
CA LYS A 99 17.71 -2.07 -6.56
C LYS A 99 18.93 -1.40 -7.18
N TYR A 100 18.78 -0.80 -8.37
CA TYR A 100 19.84 -0.06 -9.03
C TYR A 100 20.22 1.20 -8.24
N PHE A 101 19.24 1.90 -7.70
CA PHE A 101 19.48 3.04 -6.79
C PHE A 101 20.35 2.63 -5.60
N ASN A 102 20.02 1.52 -4.93
CA ASN A 102 20.82 1.00 -3.81
C ASN A 102 22.24 0.60 -4.20
N GLN A 103 22.41 0.02 -5.39
CA GLN A 103 23.75 -0.31 -5.92
C GLN A 103 24.60 0.92 -6.17
N LYS A 104 23.98 2.02 -6.64
CA LYS A 104 24.67 3.25 -7.00
C LYS A 104 24.97 4.13 -5.78
N TYR A 105 24.03 4.26 -4.86
CA TYR A 105 24.08 5.23 -3.75
C TYR A 105 24.22 4.59 -2.37
N GLY A 106 24.14 3.29 -2.29
CA GLY A 106 24.21 2.50 -1.05
C GLY A 106 22.86 2.31 -0.35
N TYR A 107 22.77 1.25 0.43
CA TYR A 107 21.55 0.89 1.16
C TYR A 107 21.10 1.94 2.18
N SER A 108 22.06 2.65 2.81
CA SER A 108 21.75 3.70 3.76
C SER A 108 20.97 4.86 3.12
N MET A 109 21.31 5.22 1.88
CA MET A 109 20.58 6.23 1.12
C MET A 109 19.20 5.71 0.70
N GLY A 110 19.11 4.45 0.30
CA GLY A 110 17.82 3.83 0.02
C GLY A 110 16.88 3.81 1.24
N ASP A 111 17.40 3.45 2.40
CA ASP A 111 16.64 3.48 3.66
C ASP A 111 16.17 4.89 4.01
N GLN A 112 17.00 5.91 3.75
CA GLN A 112 16.63 7.31 3.95
C GLN A 112 15.49 7.72 3.03
N VAL A 113 15.55 7.39 1.73
CA VAL A 113 14.49 7.68 0.75
C VAL A 113 13.17 7.03 1.18
N LEU A 114 13.19 5.77 1.62
CA LEU A 114 11.98 5.09 2.09
C LEU A 114 11.36 5.75 3.34
N LYS A 115 12.19 6.21 4.29
CA LYS A 115 11.71 6.97 5.46
C LYS A 115 11.09 8.31 5.04
N GLU A 116 11.75 9.02 4.16
CA GLU A 116 11.29 10.33 3.67
C GLU A 116 9.99 10.22 2.89
N PHE A 117 9.85 9.18 2.06
CA PHE A 117 8.60 8.88 1.37
C PHE A 117 7.47 8.59 2.36
N SER A 118 7.74 7.78 3.36
CA SER A 118 6.75 7.45 4.40
C SER A 118 6.26 8.70 5.13
N ASN A 119 7.18 9.56 5.55
CA ASN A 119 6.85 10.81 6.23
C ASN A 119 6.10 11.78 5.32
N TYR A 120 6.48 11.84 4.05
CA TYR A 120 5.81 12.68 3.06
C TYR A 120 4.35 12.27 2.86
N ILE A 121 4.09 10.98 2.67
CA ILE A 121 2.72 10.48 2.49
C ILE A 121 1.89 10.68 3.77
N ILE A 122 2.45 10.39 4.96
CA ILE A 122 1.76 10.65 6.24
C ILE A 122 1.37 12.13 6.33
N GLY A 123 2.30 13.05 6.08
CA GLY A 123 2.03 14.48 6.16
C GLY A 123 0.96 14.99 5.18
N ARG A 124 0.80 14.34 4.02
CA ARG A 124 -0.31 14.65 3.10
C ARG A 124 -1.66 14.19 3.63
N LEU A 125 -1.67 13.10 4.39
CA LEU A 125 -2.88 12.41 4.82
C LEU A 125 -3.29 12.72 6.26
N GLU A 126 -2.54 13.60 6.96
CA GLU A 126 -2.80 13.96 8.38
C GLU A 126 -4.23 14.45 8.66
N ARG A 127 -4.94 14.94 7.64
CA ARG A 127 -6.29 15.44 7.75
C ARG A 127 -7.38 14.44 7.37
N GLU A 128 -6.98 13.26 6.89
CA GLU A 128 -7.92 12.23 6.47
C GLU A 128 -8.13 11.22 7.61
N GLU A 129 -9.39 10.94 7.91
CA GLU A 129 -9.75 9.89 8.86
C GLU A 129 -9.73 8.50 8.19
N ALA A 130 -9.50 7.47 8.99
CA ALA A 130 -9.53 6.08 8.53
C ALA A 130 -8.54 5.74 7.40
N VAL A 131 -7.34 6.31 7.50
CA VAL A 131 -6.23 6.05 6.58
C VAL A 131 -5.25 5.08 7.23
N TYR A 132 -4.86 4.05 6.50
CA TYR A 132 -3.86 3.08 6.92
C TYR A 132 -2.76 2.97 5.86
N PHE A 133 -1.52 3.08 6.29
CA PHE A 133 -0.36 3.03 5.41
C PHE A 133 0.66 2.04 5.96
N THR A 134 1.21 1.21 5.07
CA THR A 134 2.18 0.17 5.43
C THR A 134 3.25 0.02 4.37
N ARG A 135 4.43 -0.40 4.80
CA ARG A 135 5.47 -0.97 3.96
C ARG A 135 5.35 -2.48 3.99
N VAL A 136 5.22 -3.10 2.82
CA VAL A 136 5.05 -4.55 2.70
C VAL A 136 6.37 -5.27 2.77
N VAL A 137 7.28 -4.93 1.86
CA VAL A 137 8.65 -5.46 1.77
C VAL A 137 9.48 -4.55 0.87
N SER A 138 10.76 -4.39 1.16
CA SER A 138 11.69 -3.59 0.36
C SER A 138 11.18 -2.15 0.11
N ASP A 139 10.82 -1.82 -1.09
CA ASP A 139 10.35 -0.53 -1.59
C ASP A 139 8.86 -0.51 -1.93
N GLN A 140 8.13 -1.53 -1.47
CA GLN A 140 6.72 -1.73 -1.75
C GLN A 140 5.84 -1.23 -0.61
N PHE A 141 4.88 -0.37 -0.94
CA PHE A 141 3.96 0.22 0.02
C PHE A 141 2.51 0.00 -0.39
N ILE A 142 1.63 -0.04 0.60
CA ILE A 142 0.19 -0.06 0.41
C ILE A 142 -0.44 1.02 1.27
N LEU A 143 -1.24 1.86 0.63
CA LEU A 143 -2.08 2.87 1.25
C LEU A 143 -3.54 2.44 1.13
N PHE A 144 -4.27 2.42 2.23
CA PHE A 144 -5.72 2.25 2.27
C PHE A 144 -6.33 3.55 2.80
N ARG A 145 -7.16 4.21 1.99
CA ARG A 145 -7.73 5.51 2.30
C ARG A 145 -9.16 5.67 1.76
N PRO A 146 -9.91 6.63 2.29
CA PRO A 146 -11.15 7.05 1.66
C PRO A 146 -10.95 7.41 0.19
N TYR A 147 -11.97 7.19 -0.60
CA TYR A 147 -12.01 7.50 -2.02
C TYR A 147 -13.19 8.40 -2.32
N ASP A 148 -12.91 9.54 -2.95
CA ASP A 148 -13.92 10.42 -3.52
C ASP A 148 -14.14 10.02 -4.99
N PRO A 149 -15.37 9.65 -5.41
CA PRO A 149 -15.66 9.34 -6.80
C PRO A 149 -15.37 10.49 -7.78
N ASP A 150 -15.35 11.72 -7.31
CA ASP A 150 -15.04 12.92 -8.11
C ASP A 150 -13.53 13.22 -8.16
N GLU A 151 -12.69 12.47 -7.42
CA GLU A 151 -11.24 12.59 -7.44
C GLU A 151 -10.66 11.95 -8.71
N ASP A 152 -9.87 12.71 -9.46
CA ASP A 152 -8.96 12.15 -10.45
C ASP A 152 -7.76 11.50 -9.73
N LEU A 153 -7.93 10.20 -9.43
CA LEU A 153 -6.94 9.43 -8.68
C LEU A 153 -5.59 9.37 -9.39
N GLU A 154 -5.57 9.23 -10.72
CA GLU A 154 -4.34 9.17 -11.50
C GLU A 154 -3.56 10.48 -11.39
N GLU A 155 -4.26 11.60 -11.51
CA GLU A 155 -3.68 12.92 -11.36
C GLU A 155 -3.20 13.17 -9.93
N SER A 156 -3.99 12.81 -8.93
CA SER A 156 -3.64 12.95 -7.50
C SER A 156 -2.36 12.19 -7.14
N VAL A 157 -2.23 10.94 -7.60
CA VAL A 157 -1.04 10.11 -7.38
C VAL A 157 0.16 10.66 -8.17
N ARG A 158 -0.05 11.12 -9.41
CA ARG A 158 1.00 11.74 -10.23
C ARG A 158 1.57 12.98 -9.55
N GLN A 159 0.72 13.88 -9.08
CA GLN A 159 1.13 15.10 -8.36
C GLN A 159 1.90 14.77 -7.08
N ALA A 160 1.44 13.81 -6.30
CA ALA A 160 2.14 13.38 -5.09
C ALA A 160 3.56 12.89 -5.39
N ASN A 161 3.74 12.12 -6.46
CA ASN A 161 5.05 11.62 -6.85
C ASN A 161 5.97 12.73 -7.38
N GLU A 162 5.46 13.63 -8.21
CA GLU A 162 6.21 14.78 -8.73
C GLU A 162 6.67 15.70 -7.58
N GLU A 163 5.81 15.99 -6.63
CA GLU A 163 6.18 16.78 -5.45
C GLU A 163 7.24 16.08 -4.59
N PHE A 164 7.13 14.77 -4.40
CA PHE A 164 8.15 14.02 -3.65
C PHE A 164 9.50 14.07 -4.35
N ILE A 165 9.54 13.82 -5.67
CA ILE A 165 10.78 13.88 -6.46
C ILE A 165 11.40 15.28 -6.37
N LYS A 166 10.61 16.34 -6.56
CA LYS A 166 11.10 17.71 -6.47
C LYS A 166 11.74 18.01 -5.11
N ARG A 167 11.13 17.55 -4.02
CA ARG A 167 11.70 17.71 -2.66
C ARG A 167 13.04 16.98 -2.48
N GLN A 168 13.27 15.89 -3.23
CA GLN A 168 14.55 15.18 -3.20
C GLN A 168 15.64 15.91 -3.99
N GLU A 169 15.26 16.61 -5.08
CA GLU A 169 16.20 17.38 -5.93
C GLU A 169 16.66 18.69 -5.26
N GLU A 170 15.87 19.26 -4.38
CA GLU A 170 16.16 20.52 -3.68
C GLU A 170 17.10 20.34 -2.47
N ARG A 171 17.54 19.12 -2.17
CA ARG A 171 18.44 18.77 -1.03
C ARG A 171 19.84 18.41 -1.47
#